data_793d23af39d5f7cc3134d31445a3cd9e
#
_entry.id   793d23af39d5f7cc3134d31445a3cd9e
#
_cell.length_a   1.000
_cell.length_b   1.000
_cell.length_c   1.000
_cell.angle_alpha   90.00
_cell.angle_beta   90.00
_cell.angle_gamma   90.00
#
_symmetry.space_group_name_H-M   'P 1'
#
loop_
_entity.id
_entity.type
_entity.pdbx_description
1 polymer ?
#
loop_
_entity_poly.entity_id
_entity_poly.type
_entity_poly.pdbx_seq_one_letter_code
_entity_poly.pdbx_strand_id
1 'polypeptide(L)'
;MENKNMARGKAISVKIPTARVIKALEASLAKLETDYASQEANEAKYEKARKVWQKEVIDYAVANIKKAENFRTNYRHWSNNLNIDFDLTVSEKEMPKEPEKDFVTMHQHSYNEQKEEISNAIRILKMTDEEVVNTSTYNAVARYL
;
A
#
# COMPACT_ATOMS: atom_id res chain seq x y z
N MET A 1 -36.19 -9.17 37.30
CA MET A 1 -35.82 -9.88 36.10
C MET A 1 -34.79 -9.12 35.32
N GLU A 2 -33.60 -9.58 35.28
CA GLU A 2 -32.54 -8.89 34.55
C GLU A 2 -32.80 -8.96 33.07
N ASN A 3 -32.65 -7.82 32.44
CA ASN A 3 -32.83 -7.68 31.03
C ASN A 3 -31.60 -8.26 30.31
N LYS A 4 -31.71 -9.51 29.81
CA LYS A 4 -30.65 -10.18 29.09
C LYS A 4 -30.17 -9.42 27.85
N ASN A 5 -30.91 -8.40 27.39
CA ASN A 5 -30.51 -7.54 26.29
C ASN A 5 -29.38 -6.59 26.67
N MET A 6 -29.14 -6.37 27.95
CA MET A 6 -27.96 -5.58 28.38
C MET A 6 -26.64 -6.27 28.12
N ALA A 7 -26.62 -7.61 28.09
CA ALA A 7 -25.40 -8.38 27.82
C ALA A 7 -24.94 -8.32 26.37
N ARG A 8 -25.80 -7.89 25.45
CA ARG A 8 -25.48 -7.77 24.01
C ARG A 8 -24.90 -6.42 23.61
N GLY A 9 -24.81 -5.46 24.53
CA GLY A 9 -24.45 -4.09 24.21
C GLY A 9 -25.52 -3.39 23.37
N LYS A 10 -25.59 -2.09 23.50
CA LYS A 10 -26.45 -1.27 22.62
C LYS A 10 -25.74 -1.12 21.29
N ALA A 11 -26.42 -1.38 20.19
CA ALA A 11 -25.95 -1.03 18.87
C ALA A 11 -25.70 0.50 18.84
N ILE A 12 -24.52 0.89 18.39
CA ILE A 12 -24.20 2.30 18.22
C ILE A 12 -25.04 2.84 17.08
N SER A 13 -25.92 3.79 17.39
CA SER A 13 -26.73 4.48 16.38
C SER A 13 -25.87 5.56 15.74
N VAL A 14 -25.58 5.40 14.44
CA VAL A 14 -24.85 6.41 13.67
C VAL A 14 -25.85 7.39 13.09
N LYS A 15 -25.71 8.68 13.44
CA LYS A 15 -26.49 9.79 12.90
C LYS A 15 -25.54 10.81 12.28
N ILE A 16 -25.12 10.54 11.05
CA ILE A 16 -24.20 11.43 10.34
C ILE A 16 -24.96 12.12 9.22
N PRO A 17 -24.83 13.45 9.09
CA PRO A 17 -25.46 14.18 7.99
C PRO A 17 -25.04 13.61 6.63
N THR A 18 -25.99 13.38 5.75
CA THR A 18 -25.75 12.86 4.40
C THR A 18 -24.73 13.71 3.64
N ALA A 19 -24.84 15.03 3.75
CA ALA A 19 -23.90 15.96 3.12
C ALA A 19 -22.45 15.74 3.58
N ARG A 20 -22.26 15.39 4.84
CA ARG A 20 -20.92 15.09 5.40
C ARG A 20 -20.34 13.79 4.84
N VAL A 21 -21.17 12.78 4.67
CA VAL A 21 -20.77 11.51 4.07
C VAL A 21 -20.41 11.71 2.60
N ILE A 22 -21.21 12.44 1.85
CA ILE A 22 -20.92 12.78 0.46
C ILE A 22 -19.57 13.50 0.35
N LYS A 23 -19.35 14.51 1.17
CA LYS A 23 -18.10 15.26 1.18
C LYS A 23 -16.89 14.37 1.49
N ALA A 24 -17.02 13.45 2.44
CA ALA A 24 -15.96 12.49 2.78
C ALA A 24 -15.69 11.51 1.63
N LEU A 25 -16.73 11.04 0.94
CA LEU A 25 -16.58 10.18 -0.24
C LEU A 25 -15.94 10.93 -1.41
N GLU A 26 -16.30 12.17 -1.63
CA GLU A 26 -15.67 13.02 -2.66
C GLU A 26 -14.18 13.23 -2.37
N ALA A 27 -13.81 13.44 -1.11
CA ALA A 27 -12.42 13.55 -0.69
C ALA A 27 -11.65 12.23 -0.91
N SER A 28 -12.27 11.10 -0.59
CA SER A 28 -11.69 9.78 -0.83
C SER A 28 -11.50 9.49 -2.31
N LEU A 29 -12.46 9.88 -3.14
CA LEU A 29 -12.36 9.75 -4.59
C LEU A 29 -11.21 10.59 -5.16
N ALA A 30 -11.12 11.86 -4.73
CA ALA A 30 -10.04 12.76 -5.15
C ALA A 30 -8.66 12.20 -4.74
N LYS A 31 -8.55 11.65 -3.54
CA LYS A 31 -7.32 11.01 -3.07
C LYS A 31 -6.97 9.79 -3.92
N LEU A 32 -7.94 8.93 -4.22
CA LEU A 32 -7.75 7.76 -5.06
C LEU A 32 -7.23 8.14 -6.45
N GLU A 33 -7.83 9.15 -7.06
CA GLU A 33 -7.42 9.66 -8.37
C GLU A 33 -6.01 10.24 -8.35
N THR A 34 -5.69 11.01 -7.32
CA THR A 34 -4.36 11.61 -7.13
C THR A 34 -3.29 10.53 -6.92
N ASP A 35 -3.56 9.58 -6.05
CA ASP A 35 -2.65 8.48 -5.74
C ASP A 35 -2.37 7.63 -6.98
N TYR A 36 -3.42 7.34 -7.76
CA TYR A 36 -3.27 6.58 -8.99
C TYR A 36 -2.49 7.35 -10.07
N ALA A 37 -2.79 8.63 -10.24
CA ALA A 37 -2.10 9.47 -11.22
C ALA A 37 -0.61 9.65 -10.91
N SER A 38 -0.24 9.69 -9.63
CA SER A 38 1.15 9.83 -9.19
C SER A 38 1.92 8.52 -9.07
N GLN A 39 1.24 7.38 -9.21
CA GLN A 39 1.80 6.05 -9.01
C GLN A 39 3.02 5.77 -9.88
N GLU A 40 2.94 6.07 -11.16
CA GLU A 40 4.03 5.83 -12.10
C GLU A 40 5.27 6.67 -11.76
N ALA A 41 5.09 7.94 -11.43
CA ALA A 41 6.16 8.82 -11.00
C ALA A 41 6.79 8.36 -9.68
N ASN A 42 5.99 7.91 -8.74
CA ASN A 42 6.45 7.38 -7.46
C ASN A 42 7.26 6.09 -7.64
N GLU A 43 6.81 5.20 -8.51
CA GLU A 43 7.56 3.99 -8.85
C GLU A 43 8.90 4.29 -9.51
N ALA A 44 8.92 5.20 -10.46
CA ALA A 44 10.15 5.61 -11.14
C ALA A 44 11.17 6.20 -10.16
N LYS A 45 10.71 7.03 -9.24
CA LYS A 45 11.53 7.61 -8.18
C LYS A 45 12.09 6.54 -7.23
N TYR A 46 11.25 5.61 -6.82
CA TYR A 46 11.65 4.50 -5.97
C TYR A 46 12.68 3.59 -6.65
N GLU A 47 12.44 3.20 -7.90
CA GLU A 47 13.37 2.38 -8.67
C GLU A 47 14.73 3.07 -8.85
N LYS A 48 14.73 4.36 -9.09
CA LYS A 48 15.97 5.15 -9.18
C LYS A 48 16.74 5.14 -7.86
N ALA A 49 16.05 5.37 -6.75
CA ALA A 49 16.66 5.34 -5.43
C ALA A 49 17.20 3.94 -5.08
N ARG A 50 16.46 2.90 -5.45
CA ARG A 50 16.87 1.51 -5.25
C ARG A 50 18.11 1.15 -6.06
N LYS A 51 18.22 1.61 -7.29
CA LYS A 51 19.41 1.38 -8.13
C LYS A 51 20.65 2.05 -7.53
N VAL A 52 20.51 3.26 -7.01
CA VAL A 52 21.60 3.96 -6.31
C VAL A 52 22.03 3.17 -5.08
N TRP A 53 21.09 2.73 -4.27
CA TRP A 53 21.38 1.91 -3.09
C TRP A 53 22.05 0.58 -3.46
N GLN A 54 21.56 -0.12 -4.49
CA GLN A 54 22.18 -1.36 -4.98
C GLN A 54 23.63 -1.15 -5.42
N LYS A 55 23.91 -0.04 -6.08
CA LYS A 55 25.28 0.31 -6.48
C LYS A 55 26.17 0.49 -5.26
N GLU A 56 25.70 1.18 -4.24
CA GLU A 56 26.45 1.37 -2.99
C GLU A 56 26.70 0.05 -2.27
N VAL A 57 25.72 -0.86 -2.28
CA VAL A 57 25.88 -2.22 -1.74
C VAL A 57 26.96 -3.01 -2.52
N ILE A 58 26.91 -2.94 -3.83
CA ILE A 58 27.90 -3.60 -4.71
C ILE A 58 29.31 -3.04 -4.47
N ASP A 59 29.43 -1.73 -4.41
CA ASP A 59 30.72 -1.07 -4.16
C ASP A 59 31.30 -1.49 -2.79
N TYR A 60 30.45 -1.58 -1.79
CA TYR A 60 30.85 -2.08 -0.48
C TYR A 60 31.30 -3.56 -0.56
N ALA A 61 30.54 -4.40 -1.23
CA ALA A 61 30.87 -5.81 -1.38
C ALA A 61 32.20 -5.99 -2.11
N VAL A 62 32.45 -5.25 -3.17
CA VAL A 62 33.72 -5.30 -3.91
C VAL A 62 34.89 -4.87 -3.02
N ALA A 63 34.73 -3.80 -2.24
CA ALA A 63 35.75 -3.30 -1.34
C ALA A 63 36.08 -4.26 -0.20
N ASN A 64 35.13 -5.09 0.21
CA ASN A 64 35.24 -5.98 1.37
C ASN A 64 35.20 -7.48 1.02
N ILE A 65 35.36 -7.83 -0.25
CA ILE A 65 35.25 -9.22 -0.71
C ILE A 65 36.23 -10.18 -0.02
N LYS A 66 37.38 -9.69 0.42
CA LYS A 66 38.36 -10.51 1.17
C LYS A 66 37.84 -10.93 2.53
N LYS A 67 36.83 -10.28 3.07
CA LYS A 67 36.18 -10.63 4.33
C LYS A 67 35.04 -11.63 4.15
N ALA A 68 34.71 -11.97 2.90
CA ALA A 68 33.65 -12.94 2.60
C ALA A 68 34.02 -14.32 3.06
N GLU A 69 33.00 -15.09 3.46
CA GLU A 69 33.11 -16.44 3.97
C GLU A 69 32.23 -17.39 3.15
N ASN A 70 32.46 -18.70 3.34
CA ASN A 70 31.60 -19.73 2.74
C ASN A 70 31.53 -19.64 1.21
N PHE A 71 32.68 -19.53 0.56
CA PHE A 71 32.76 -19.55 -0.89
C PHE A 71 32.26 -20.88 -1.45
N ARG A 72 31.32 -20.80 -2.38
CA ARG A 72 30.75 -21.94 -3.08
C ARG A 72 30.92 -21.74 -4.58
N THR A 73 31.28 -22.81 -5.27
CA THR A 73 31.39 -22.79 -6.71
C THR A 73 30.41 -23.77 -7.30
N ASN A 74 29.71 -23.35 -8.35
CA ASN A 74 28.76 -24.17 -9.08
C ASN A 74 29.02 -24.02 -10.58
N TYR A 75 29.46 -25.12 -11.21
CA TYR A 75 29.75 -25.17 -12.64
C TYR A 75 28.51 -25.64 -13.39
N ARG A 76 28.04 -24.80 -14.32
CA ARG A 76 26.91 -25.15 -15.20
C ARG A 76 27.45 -25.69 -16.52
N HIS A 77 27.41 -27.00 -16.68
CA HIS A 77 27.96 -27.68 -17.86
C HIS A 77 27.34 -27.24 -19.18
N TRP A 78 26.05 -26.90 -19.17
CA TRP A 78 25.30 -26.48 -20.36
C TRP A 78 25.57 -25.04 -20.80
N SER A 79 26.15 -24.20 -19.97
CA SER A 79 26.45 -22.80 -20.30
C SER A 79 27.93 -22.46 -20.24
N ASN A 80 28.79 -23.41 -19.84
CA ASN A 80 30.24 -23.21 -19.57
C ASN A 80 30.52 -22.06 -18.59
N ASN A 81 29.57 -21.76 -17.72
CA ASN A 81 29.71 -20.69 -16.72
C ASN A 81 29.98 -21.28 -15.34
N LEU A 82 30.90 -20.66 -14.63
CA LEU A 82 31.17 -20.93 -13.23
C LEU A 82 30.50 -19.84 -12.40
N ASN A 83 29.59 -20.25 -11.51
CA ASN A 83 29.01 -19.35 -10.52
C ASN A 83 29.79 -19.44 -9.21
N ILE A 84 30.09 -18.30 -8.64
CA ILE A 84 30.76 -18.20 -7.35
C ILE A 84 29.79 -17.50 -6.39
N ASP A 85 29.44 -18.20 -5.31
CA ASP A 85 28.60 -17.65 -4.24
C ASP A 85 29.45 -17.48 -2.98
N PHE A 86 29.16 -16.48 -2.20
CA PHE A 86 29.82 -16.22 -0.94
C PHE A 86 28.88 -15.47 0.01
N ASP A 87 29.21 -15.53 1.30
CA ASP A 87 28.50 -14.80 2.33
C ASP A 87 29.37 -13.62 2.79
N LEU A 88 28.80 -12.44 2.74
CA LEU A 88 29.41 -11.22 3.25
C LEU A 88 28.45 -10.56 4.22
N THR A 89 28.82 -10.54 5.50
CA THR A 89 28.01 -9.92 6.54
C THR A 89 28.42 -8.48 6.72
N VAL A 90 27.42 -7.59 6.70
CA VAL A 90 27.61 -6.15 6.82
C VAL A 90 26.82 -5.65 8.01
N SER A 91 27.46 -4.79 8.81
CA SER A 91 26.74 -4.08 9.87
C SER A 91 25.79 -3.05 9.29
N GLU A 92 24.56 -2.97 9.82
CA GLU A 92 23.59 -1.96 9.43
C GLU A 92 24.12 -0.52 9.55
N LYS A 93 25.08 -0.29 10.42
CA LYS A 93 25.70 1.02 10.63
C LYS A 93 26.65 1.44 9.49
N GLU A 94 27.17 0.48 8.75
CA GLU A 94 28.14 0.69 7.67
C GLU A 94 27.49 0.83 6.29
N MET A 95 26.21 0.45 6.19
CA MET A 95 25.48 0.47 4.95
C MET A 95 24.43 1.58 4.94
N PRO A 96 24.24 2.26 3.79
CA PRO A 96 23.10 3.14 3.64
C PRO A 96 21.80 2.36 3.77
N LYS A 97 20.79 3.03 4.32
CA LYS A 97 19.48 2.42 4.51
C LYS A 97 18.81 2.13 3.18
N GLU A 98 18.23 0.94 3.06
CA GLU A 98 17.43 0.58 1.89
C GLU A 98 16.24 1.55 1.74
N PRO A 99 15.97 2.05 0.51
CA PRO A 99 14.81 2.89 0.28
C PRO A 99 13.52 2.18 0.66
N GLU A 100 12.66 2.86 1.36
CA GLU A 100 11.34 2.35 1.73
C GLU A 100 10.32 2.68 0.64
N LYS A 101 9.49 1.71 0.30
CA LYS A 101 8.35 1.91 -0.56
C LYS A 101 7.18 2.43 0.28
N ASP A 102 7.00 3.74 0.29
CA ASP A 102 5.99 4.44 1.09
C ASP A 102 4.67 4.72 0.35
N PHE A 103 4.46 4.08 -0.78
CA PHE A 103 3.27 4.22 -1.60
C PHE A 103 2.73 2.86 -2.02
N VAL A 104 1.44 2.80 -2.30
CA VAL A 104 0.75 1.60 -2.76
C VAL A 104 0.55 1.68 -4.27
N THR A 105 0.92 0.61 -4.98
CA THR A 105 0.61 0.44 -6.39
C THR A 105 -0.72 -0.27 -6.56
N MET A 106 -1.55 0.25 -7.45
CA MET A 106 -2.87 -0.28 -7.74
C MET A 106 -2.97 -0.64 -9.21
N HIS A 107 -3.53 -1.80 -9.52
CA HIS A 107 -3.84 -2.18 -10.90
C HIS A 107 -4.97 -1.32 -11.46
N GLN A 108 -4.94 -1.06 -12.75
CA GLN A 108 -5.96 -0.26 -13.43
C GLN A 108 -7.38 -0.80 -13.21
N HIS A 109 -7.54 -2.11 -13.22
CA HIS A 109 -8.84 -2.73 -12.97
C HIS A 109 -9.36 -2.41 -11.56
N SER A 110 -8.52 -2.58 -10.54
CA SER A 110 -8.89 -2.26 -9.15
C SER A 110 -9.18 -0.78 -8.96
N TYR A 111 -8.41 0.09 -9.61
CA TYR A 111 -8.65 1.53 -9.60
C TYR A 111 -10.01 1.88 -10.19
N ASN A 112 -10.30 1.36 -11.39
CA ASN A 112 -11.57 1.62 -12.07
C ASN A 112 -12.76 1.10 -11.26
N GLU A 113 -12.65 -0.07 -10.66
CA GLU A 113 -13.67 -0.67 -9.81
C GLU A 113 -13.96 0.18 -8.59
N GLN A 114 -12.94 0.59 -7.84
CA GLN A 114 -13.11 1.44 -6.66
C GLN A 114 -13.65 2.82 -7.02
N LYS A 115 -13.17 3.40 -8.09
CA LYS A 115 -13.66 4.69 -8.59
C LYS A 115 -15.14 4.61 -8.92
N GLU A 116 -15.59 3.58 -9.61
CA GLU A 116 -16.98 3.35 -9.94
C GLU A 116 -17.85 3.17 -8.70
N GLU A 117 -17.41 2.34 -7.76
CA GLU A 117 -18.13 2.10 -6.51
C GLU A 117 -18.31 3.37 -5.67
N ILE A 118 -17.26 4.17 -5.51
CA ILE A 118 -17.33 5.44 -4.78
C ILE A 118 -18.23 6.44 -5.51
N SER A 119 -18.08 6.54 -6.84
CA SER A 119 -18.90 7.44 -7.66
C SER A 119 -20.38 7.07 -7.59
N ASN A 120 -20.71 5.79 -7.63
CA ASN A 120 -22.08 5.30 -7.48
C ASN A 120 -22.66 5.59 -6.09
N ALA A 121 -21.85 5.40 -5.04
CA ALA A 121 -22.27 5.71 -3.68
C ALA A 121 -22.59 7.21 -3.53
N ILE A 122 -21.75 8.08 -4.05
CA ILE A 122 -21.97 9.54 -4.07
C ILE A 122 -23.27 9.87 -4.82
N ARG A 123 -23.46 9.29 -5.99
CA ARG A 123 -24.66 9.53 -6.81
C ARG A 123 -25.93 9.11 -6.08
N ILE A 124 -25.94 7.94 -5.47
CA ILE A 124 -27.09 7.43 -4.72
C ILE A 124 -27.41 8.34 -3.53
N LEU A 125 -26.39 8.75 -2.78
CA LEU A 125 -26.57 9.66 -1.64
C LEU A 125 -27.05 11.04 -2.04
N LYS A 126 -26.65 11.54 -3.20
CA LYS A 126 -27.15 12.81 -3.74
C LYS A 126 -28.60 12.74 -4.21
N MET A 127 -29.10 11.56 -4.54
CA MET A 127 -30.46 11.32 -4.94
C MET A 127 -31.44 11.12 -3.78
N THR A 128 -30.93 10.86 -2.58
CA THR A 128 -31.79 10.67 -1.41
C THR A 128 -32.24 12.02 -0.85
N ASP A 129 -33.48 12.07 -0.37
CA ASP A 129 -34.05 13.23 0.34
C ASP A 129 -33.73 13.20 1.83
N GLU A 130 -33.10 12.16 2.33
CA GLU A 130 -32.77 12.02 3.75
C GLU A 130 -31.56 12.89 4.12
N GLU A 131 -31.73 13.68 5.17
CA GLU A 131 -30.67 14.55 5.69
C GLU A 131 -29.61 13.81 6.47
N VAL A 132 -29.94 12.62 6.98
CA VAL A 132 -29.07 11.79 7.82
C VAL A 132 -29.01 10.38 7.27
N VAL A 133 -27.82 9.84 7.16
CA VAL A 133 -27.65 8.44 6.76
C VAL A 133 -27.94 7.50 7.94
N ASN A 134 -28.59 6.37 7.65
CA ASN A 134 -28.81 5.34 8.65
C ASN A 134 -27.55 4.47 8.80
N THR A 135 -27.54 3.63 9.85
CA THR A 135 -26.40 2.73 10.15
C THR A 135 -26.10 1.77 9.00
N SER A 136 -27.13 1.23 8.37
CA SER A 136 -26.96 0.31 7.24
C SER A 136 -26.28 0.98 6.05
N THR A 137 -26.69 2.17 5.68
CA THR A 137 -26.08 2.95 4.60
C THR A 137 -24.63 3.34 4.94
N TYR A 138 -24.42 3.79 6.18
CA TYR A 138 -23.07 4.12 6.65
C TYR A 138 -22.14 2.91 6.55
N ASN A 139 -22.58 1.76 7.02
CA ASN A 139 -21.76 0.53 6.97
C ASN A 139 -21.43 0.12 5.52
N ALA A 140 -22.34 0.36 4.59
CA ALA A 140 -22.11 0.04 3.18
C ALA A 140 -21.02 0.90 2.55
N VAL A 141 -20.81 2.13 3.01
CA VAL A 141 -19.83 3.06 2.44
C VAL A 141 -18.61 3.30 3.32
N ALA A 142 -18.63 2.80 4.56
CA ALA A 142 -17.58 3.07 5.56
C ALA A 142 -16.18 2.67 5.09
N ARG A 143 -16.06 1.62 4.29
CA ARG A 143 -14.78 1.14 3.76
C ARG A 143 -14.10 2.14 2.82
N TYR A 144 -14.85 3.11 2.29
CA TYR A 144 -14.31 4.15 1.41
C TYR A 144 -14.01 5.47 2.14
N LEU A 145 -14.37 5.55 3.39
CA LEU A 145 -14.14 6.74 4.23
C LEU A 145 -12.76 6.64 4.97
#